data_13e2674c305912e7008683035a5cebaa
#
_entry.id   13e2674c305912e7008683035a5cebaa
#
_cell.length_a   1.000
_cell.length_b   1.000
_cell.length_c   1.000
_cell.angle_alpha   90.00
_cell.angle_beta   90.00
_cell.angle_gamma   90.00
#
_symmetry.space_group_name_H-M   'P 1'
#
loop_
_entity.id
_entity.type
_entity.pdbx_description
1 polymer ?
#
loop_
_entity_poly.entity_id
_entity_poly.type
_entity_poly.pdbx_seq_one_letter_code
_entity_poly.pdbx_strand_id
1 'polypeptide(L)'
;MFARGRHLSPLAATAVTDLIRVNGTMMPLCQGSRQNTFTIPVSSHAMIYCLQDSYAGAAMHDDEGFHIGYFGDERRRRAGAALFERVVETGSLVLRQIGGDRPGEMSAHRFLASASVTHEEILATAGRRTATACAARRIVAAQDTTEINFSGRDRGRRGLGPAGDGKTAGFFCHAMVAVDVDDEALLGVVDAHIWTRSSTPAVARRKRAIEDKESFRWIRATAVAGDLLGGAAQLIVIGDREFDIYSQFARVPPGVELIVRVAQNRKLANEDAQLFSAATNWREIGTMDVHVPPHRPGEAARTARVHVKAGRVCIAKPLHGADRADPPNVTLTLVEVCEIDPPKGCKPIVWRLLTTLPVCGEPDEFAAAQDVVRLYRLRWRIEQVFRAMKSDGLRLEETQVEDAARLFKLAAIALVAAARTIQLVDARDGGSRPATDVADEDLITAAEAIGPTLEGNTARQKNTHPPRSLAWLSWIVARLGGWNCYYKPPGPKTMRAGWTRLAAMADGYTLAKVNQNV
;
A
#
# COMPACT_ATOMS: atom_id res chain seq x y z
N MET A 1 18.71 56.24 -40.86
CA MET A 1 18.32 56.51 -42.26
C MET A 1 17.13 55.54 -42.57
N PHE A 2 15.95 56.19 -42.78
CA PHE A 2 14.74 55.75 -43.51
C PHE A 2 14.23 54.31 -43.33
N ALA A 3 13.12 54.07 -42.74
CA ALA A 3 11.72 54.50 -42.93
C ALA A 3 10.90 53.60 -43.91
N ARG A 4 9.67 53.33 -43.47
CA ARG A 4 8.42 52.86 -44.13
C ARG A 4 8.22 51.38 -44.22
N GLY A 5 7.17 50.77 -43.64
CA GLY A 5 5.79 51.21 -43.54
C GLY A 5 4.93 50.56 -44.61
N ARG A 6 4.02 49.63 -44.26
CA ARG A 6 2.69 49.54 -44.89
C ARG A 6 1.76 48.58 -44.12
N HIS A 7 0.58 49.08 -43.93
CA HIS A 7 -0.66 48.47 -43.48
C HIS A 7 -1.09 47.25 -44.29
N LEU A 8 -1.81 46.32 -43.69
CA LEU A 8 -3.07 45.80 -44.24
C LEU A 8 -3.93 45.18 -43.11
N SER A 9 -5.20 45.39 -43.27
CA SER A 9 -6.34 45.27 -42.36
C SER A 9 -6.87 43.84 -42.15
N PRO A 10 -7.98 43.66 -41.40
CA PRO A 10 -8.21 42.48 -40.59
C PRO A 10 -9.19 41.49 -41.25
N LEU A 11 -9.07 40.21 -40.90
CA LEU A 11 -10.12 39.23 -41.17
C LEU A 11 -10.53 38.50 -39.89
N ALA A 12 -11.79 38.62 -39.63
CA ALA A 12 -12.72 37.91 -38.78
C ALA A 12 -12.22 36.77 -37.90
N ALA A 13 -12.22 37.01 -36.59
CA ALA A 13 -12.21 35.95 -35.58
C ALA A 13 -13.65 35.55 -35.25
N THR A 14 -14.02 34.35 -35.61
CA THR A 14 -15.29 33.72 -35.17
C THR A 14 -15.09 33.28 -33.70
N ALA A 15 -15.84 33.88 -32.80
CA ALA A 15 -15.87 33.52 -31.41
C ALA A 15 -16.63 32.18 -31.28
N VAL A 16 -15.93 31.14 -30.80
CA VAL A 16 -16.54 29.93 -30.25
C VAL A 16 -16.76 30.19 -28.77
N THR A 17 -18.03 30.22 -28.38
CA THR A 17 -18.46 30.38 -26.99
C THR A 17 -18.53 28.99 -26.35
N ASP A 18 -17.55 28.61 -25.53
CA ASP A 18 -17.63 27.42 -24.70
C ASP A 18 -18.45 27.72 -23.44
N LEU A 19 -19.56 27.06 -23.31
CA LEU A 19 -20.46 27.09 -22.15
C LEU A 19 -20.18 25.85 -21.28
N ILE A 20 -19.74 26.07 -20.05
CA ILE A 20 -19.60 25.02 -19.05
C ILE A 20 -20.90 24.97 -18.23
N ARG A 21 -21.52 23.78 -18.16
CA ARG A 21 -22.74 23.53 -17.39
C ARG A 21 -22.37 22.97 -16.01
N VAL A 22 -22.73 23.67 -14.96
CA VAL A 22 -22.68 23.17 -13.58
C VAL A 22 -24.05 23.39 -12.94
N ASN A 23 -24.66 22.30 -12.46
CA ASN A 23 -25.91 22.29 -11.68
C ASN A 23 -27.11 23.07 -12.30
N GLY A 24 -27.36 22.87 -13.58
CA GLY A 24 -28.68 23.25 -14.17
C GLY A 24 -28.93 24.75 -14.39
N THR A 25 -28.03 25.65 -14.04
CA THR A 25 -28.20 27.10 -14.20
C THR A 25 -27.08 27.70 -15.08
N MET A 26 -27.47 28.44 -16.10
CA MET A 26 -26.57 29.16 -17.00
C MET A 26 -26.23 30.54 -16.43
N MET A 27 -24.94 30.87 -16.29
CA MET A 27 -24.48 32.23 -16.01
C MET A 27 -23.51 32.72 -17.08
N PRO A 28 -23.60 33.99 -17.53
CA PRO A 28 -22.70 34.56 -18.52
C PRO A 28 -21.39 35.05 -17.87
N LEU A 29 -20.28 34.84 -18.58
CA LEU A 29 -18.96 35.38 -18.22
C LEU A 29 -18.85 36.87 -18.57
N CYS A 30 -18.58 37.71 -17.57
CA CYS A 30 -18.26 39.09 -17.77
C CYS A 30 -16.82 39.25 -18.27
N GLN A 31 -16.66 39.91 -19.43
CA GLN A 31 -15.38 40.40 -19.91
C GLN A 31 -14.96 41.66 -19.16
N GLY A 32 -13.83 41.64 -18.51
CA GLY A 32 -13.16 42.81 -17.92
C GLY A 32 -11.65 42.70 -18.05
N SER A 33 -11.10 43.61 -18.82
CA SER A 33 -9.67 43.75 -19.09
C SER A 33 -8.88 44.21 -17.86
N ARG A 34 -7.79 43.50 -17.52
CA ARG A 34 -6.45 43.99 -17.18
C ARG A 34 -5.61 42.85 -16.58
N GLN A 35 -4.38 42.77 -17.04
CA GLN A 35 -3.33 41.87 -16.59
C GLN A 35 -3.18 41.91 -15.07
N ASN A 36 -3.52 40.80 -14.42
CA ASN A 36 -3.00 40.39 -13.12
C ASN A 36 -3.03 38.86 -13.11
N THR A 37 -1.87 38.28 -13.03
CA THR A 37 -1.67 36.86 -12.80
C THR A 37 -2.32 36.46 -11.46
N PHE A 38 -3.59 36.14 -11.49
CA PHE A 38 -4.24 35.46 -10.35
C PHE A 38 -3.88 33.97 -10.40
N THR A 39 -2.95 33.59 -9.57
CA THR A 39 -2.80 32.21 -9.17
C THR A 39 -4.04 31.86 -8.36
N ILE A 40 -4.97 31.14 -8.98
CA ILE A 40 -6.13 30.57 -8.26
C ILE A 40 -5.55 29.55 -7.28
N PRO A 41 -5.76 29.66 -5.98
CA PRO A 41 -5.41 28.59 -5.06
C PRO A 41 -6.31 27.39 -5.41
N VAL A 42 -5.74 26.35 -5.99
CA VAL A 42 -6.40 25.07 -6.14
C VAL A 42 -6.70 24.58 -4.72
N SER A 43 -7.96 24.61 -4.31
CA SER A 43 -8.37 24.10 -3.01
C SER A 43 -8.00 22.62 -2.94
N SER A 44 -7.59 22.14 -1.78
CA SER A 44 -7.26 20.71 -1.54
C SER A 44 -8.36 19.76 -2.03
N HIS A 45 -9.61 20.19 -2.08
CA HIS A 45 -10.73 19.47 -2.68
C HIS A 45 -10.61 19.29 -4.21
N ALA A 46 -10.10 20.28 -4.96
CA ALA A 46 -9.94 20.17 -6.41
C ALA A 46 -8.82 19.18 -6.80
N MET A 47 -7.77 19.06 -5.98
CA MET A 47 -6.70 18.08 -6.21
C MET A 47 -7.16 16.64 -5.90
N ILE A 48 -8.06 16.46 -4.93
CA ILE A 48 -8.74 15.18 -4.65
C ILE A 48 -9.68 14.81 -5.81
N TYR A 49 -10.41 15.76 -6.39
CA TYR A 49 -11.27 15.52 -7.55
C TYR A 49 -10.52 15.10 -8.81
N CYS A 50 -9.32 15.63 -9.07
CA CYS A 50 -8.47 15.15 -10.18
C CYS A 50 -7.97 13.71 -9.99
N LEU A 51 -7.89 13.21 -8.74
CA LEU A 51 -7.56 11.82 -8.43
C LEU A 51 -8.79 10.90 -8.55
N GLN A 52 -10.00 11.41 -8.27
CA GLN A 52 -11.25 10.66 -8.45
C GLN A 52 -11.48 10.25 -9.91
N ASP A 53 -11.11 11.09 -10.89
CA ASP A 53 -11.20 10.73 -12.30
C ASP A 53 -10.31 9.54 -12.69
N SER A 54 -9.19 9.32 -11.98
CA SER A 54 -8.33 8.15 -12.19
C SER A 54 -8.96 6.84 -11.65
N TYR A 55 -9.86 6.94 -10.67
CA TYR A 55 -10.55 5.79 -10.08
C TYR A 55 -11.96 5.56 -10.67
N ALA A 56 -12.58 6.58 -11.26
CA ALA A 56 -13.97 6.52 -11.76
C ALA A 56 -14.12 5.96 -13.19
N GLY A 57 -13.03 5.76 -13.93
CA GLY A 57 -13.07 5.61 -15.40
C GLY A 57 -13.11 4.20 -15.99
N ALA A 58 -13.19 3.12 -15.20
CA ALA A 58 -13.26 1.77 -15.78
C ALA A 58 -14.42 1.00 -15.14
N ALA A 59 -15.52 0.85 -15.88
CA ALA A 59 -16.53 -0.15 -15.55
C ALA A 59 -15.85 -1.52 -15.42
N MET A 60 -15.98 -2.17 -14.28
CA MET A 60 -15.57 -3.56 -14.11
C MET A 60 -16.44 -4.43 -15.02
N HIS A 61 -15.82 -5.07 -16.00
CA HIS A 61 -16.39 -6.26 -16.60
C HIS A 61 -16.10 -7.40 -15.60
N ASP A 62 -17.09 -7.78 -14.82
CA ASP A 62 -17.00 -8.76 -13.72
C ASP A 62 -16.69 -10.20 -14.17
N ASP A 63 -16.50 -10.44 -15.47
CA ASP A 63 -16.36 -11.78 -16.07
C ASP A 63 -14.96 -12.08 -16.65
N GLU A 64 -13.97 -11.26 -16.36
CA GLU A 64 -12.63 -11.39 -16.93
C GLU A 64 -11.59 -11.65 -15.86
N GLY A 65 -10.93 -12.81 -15.88
CA GLY A 65 -9.92 -13.30 -14.95
C GLY A 65 -8.90 -12.27 -14.42
N PHE A 66 -7.93 -12.68 -13.64
CA PHE A 66 -6.97 -11.77 -13.00
C PHE A 66 -6.20 -10.92 -14.01
N HIS A 67 -6.16 -9.60 -13.81
CA HIS A 67 -5.37 -8.66 -14.61
C HIS A 67 -4.82 -7.51 -13.73
N ILE A 68 -3.80 -6.81 -14.21
CA ILE A 68 -3.13 -5.70 -13.50
C ILE A 68 -3.48 -4.32 -14.05
N GLY A 69 -4.39 -4.23 -15.03
CA GLY A 69 -4.86 -3.01 -15.67
C GLY A 69 -5.38 -3.28 -17.07
N TYR A 70 -6.23 -2.42 -17.58
CA TYR A 70 -6.75 -2.50 -18.96
C TYR A 70 -5.84 -1.79 -19.96
N PHE A 71 -5.23 -0.67 -19.56
CA PHE A 71 -4.31 0.14 -20.35
C PHE A 71 -4.85 0.59 -21.71
N GLY A 72 -6.19 0.73 -21.78
CA GLY A 72 -6.91 1.16 -22.99
C GLY A 72 -6.96 0.15 -24.15
N ASP A 73 -6.48 -1.09 -23.97
CA ASP A 73 -6.42 -2.11 -25.02
C ASP A 73 -6.37 -3.52 -24.43
N GLU A 74 -7.21 -4.41 -24.92
CA GLU A 74 -7.28 -5.82 -24.50
C GLU A 74 -5.95 -6.58 -24.67
N ARG A 75 -5.18 -6.29 -25.71
CA ARG A 75 -3.84 -6.90 -25.88
C ARG A 75 -2.89 -6.49 -24.76
N ARG A 76 -2.95 -5.22 -24.30
CA ARG A 76 -2.12 -4.76 -23.18
C ARG A 76 -2.59 -5.37 -21.88
N ARG A 77 -3.92 -5.52 -21.67
CA ARG A 77 -4.48 -6.22 -20.53
C ARG A 77 -3.92 -7.63 -20.41
N ARG A 78 -4.00 -8.41 -21.50
CA ARG A 78 -3.46 -9.79 -21.57
C ARG A 78 -1.94 -9.82 -21.39
N ALA A 79 -1.21 -8.92 -22.05
CA ALA A 79 0.24 -8.85 -21.90
C ALA A 79 0.66 -8.50 -20.46
N GLY A 80 -0.09 -7.62 -19.78
CA GLY A 80 0.12 -7.28 -18.38
C GLY A 80 -0.16 -8.44 -17.45
N ALA A 81 -1.27 -9.16 -17.63
CA ALA A 81 -1.61 -10.35 -16.88
C ALA A 81 -0.52 -11.43 -17.03
N ALA A 82 -0.14 -11.74 -18.27
CA ALA A 82 0.93 -12.70 -18.54
C ALA A 82 2.27 -12.30 -17.93
N LEU A 83 2.66 -11.02 -18.02
CA LEU A 83 3.87 -10.52 -17.37
C LEU A 83 3.80 -10.68 -15.85
N PHE A 84 2.67 -10.36 -15.23
CA PHE A 84 2.47 -10.49 -13.80
C PHE A 84 2.58 -11.96 -13.35
N GLU A 85 1.91 -12.89 -14.02
CA GLU A 85 1.99 -14.32 -13.70
C GLU A 85 3.44 -14.82 -13.85
N ARG A 86 4.15 -14.42 -14.90
CA ARG A 86 5.58 -14.77 -15.07
C ARG A 86 6.46 -14.19 -13.95
N VAL A 87 6.16 -12.99 -13.43
CA VAL A 87 6.86 -12.42 -12.26
C VAL A 87 6.59 -13.28 -11.02
N VAL A 88 5.35 -13.66 -10.78
CA VAL A 88 4.99 -14.52 -9.63
C VAL A 88 5.64 -15.89 -9.77
N GLU A 89 5.57 -16.52 -10.94
CA GLU A 89 6.15 -17.80 -11.24
C GLU A 89 7.67 -17.84 -11.04
N THR A 90 8.39 -16.97 -11.73
CA THR A 90 9.86 -16.97 -11.70
C THR A 90 10.42 -16.42 -10.40
N GLY A 91 9.63 -15.62 -9.69
CA GLY A 91 10.07 -14.87 -8.52
C GLY A 91 11.24 -13.94 -8.85
N SER A 92 11.28 -13.42 -10.05
CA SER A 92 12.35 -12.59 -10.58
C SER A 92 11.79 -11.34 -11.23
N LEU A 93 12.58 -10.26 -11.21
CA LEU A 93 12.33 -9.01 -11.94
C LEU A 93 13.40 -8.78 -13.02
N VAL A 94 14.17 -9.80 -13.36
CA VAL A 94 15.12 -9.80 -14.48
C VAL A 94 14.35 -10.20 -15.74
N LEU A 95 14.18 -9.27 -16.69
CA LEU A 95 13.28 -9.44 -17.84
C LEU A 95 13.59 -10.66 -18.69
N ARG A 96 14.87 -11.04 -18.82
CA ARG A 96 15.29 -12.27 -19.50
C ARG A 96 14.76 -13.53 -18.80
N GLN A 97 14.74 -13.55 -17.45
CA GLN A 97 14.21 -14.69 -16.69
C GLN A 97 12.68 -14.74 -16.76
N ILE A 98 12.02 -13.58 -16.67
CA ILE A 98 10.57 -13.47 -16.81
C ILE A 98 10.13 -13.92 -18.21
N GLY A 99 10.83 -13.49 -19.25
CA GLY A 99 10.51 -13.82 -20.64
C GLY A 99 10.69 -15.31 -20.99
N GLY A 100 11.63 -15.98 -20.32
CA GLY A 100 12.01 -17.37 -20.62
C GLY A 100 12.83 -17.49 -21.90
N ASP A 101 12.40 -16.84 -22.97
CA ASP A 101 13.08 -16.76 -24.26
C ASP A 101 13.22 -15.30 -24.74
N ARG A 102 13.84 -15.10 -25.90
CA ARG A 102 14.05 -13.77 -26.47
C ARG A 102 12.76 -13.05 -26.87
N PRO A 103 11.78 -13.70 -27.52
CA PRO A 103 10.46 -13.10 -27.77
C PRO A 103 9.74 -12.64 -26.49
N GLY A 104 9.71 -13.46 -25.46
CA GLY A 104 9.10 -13.12 -24.16
C GLY A 104 9.82 -11.96 -23.46
N GLU A 105 11.16 -11.95 -23.44
CA GLU A 105 11.96 -10.83 -22.96
C GLU A 105 11.60 -9.52 -23.69
N MET A 106 11.52 -9.56 -25.03
CA MET A 106 11.16 -8.40 -25.84
C MET A 106 9.70 -7.97 -25.62
N SER A 107 8.79 -8.89 -25.34
CA SER A 107 7.41 -8.59 -24.98
C SER A 107 7.35 -7.82 -23.66
N ALA A 108 8.04 -8.27 -22.63
CA ALA A 108 8.15 -7.57 -21.34
C ALA A 108 8.76 -6.16 -21.51
N HIS A 109 9.83 -6.03 -22.30
CA HIS A 109 10.41 -4.72 -22.61
C HIS A 109 9.43 -3.77 -23.30
N ARG A 110 8.65 -4.24 -24.29
CA ARG A 110 7.65 -3.42 -24.99
C ARG A 110 6.51 -3.01 -24.06
N PHE A 111 6.03 -3.92 -23.22
CA PHE A 111 4.99 -3.62 -22.24
C PHE A 111 5.44 -2.50 -21.29
N LEU A 112 6.60 -2.64 -20.67
CA LEU A 112 7.13 -1.63 -19.75
C LEU A 112 7.49 -0.30 -20.46
N ALA A 113 7.84 -0.34 -21.75
CA ALA A 113 8.16 0.86 -22.54
C ALA A 113 6.91 1.62 -23.01
N SER A 114 5.73 0.99 -23.04
CA SER A 114 4.49 1.60 -23.52
C SER A 114 4.10 2.80 -22.66
N ALA A 115 3.84 3.94 -23.28
CA ALA A 115 3.34 5.14 -22.57
C ALA A 115 1.92 4.95 -22.03
N SER A 116 1.11 4.09 -22.66
CA SER A 116 -0.25 3.77 -22.19
C SER A 116 -0.27 2.86 -20.97
N VAL A 117 0.83 2.19 -20.64
CA VAL A 117 0.96 1.42 -19.39
C VAL A 117 1.49 2.35 -18.34
N THR A 118 0.75 2.54 -17.25
CA THR A 118 1.16 3.40 -16.14
C THR A 118 1.20 2.61 -14.84
N HIS A 119 2.05 3.02 -13.90
CA HIS A 119 2.10 2.37 -12.59
C HIS A 119 0.88 2.74 -11.73
N GLU A 120 0.30 3.92 -11.98
CA GLU A 120 -0.93 4.37 -11.34
C GLU A 120 -2.10 3.44 -11.67
N GLU A 121 -2.27 3.04 -12.94
CA GLU A 121 -3.35 2.12 -13.33
C GLU A 121 -3.16 0.72 -12.74
N ILE A 122 -1.91 0.24 -12.66
CA ILE A 122 -1.59 -1.04 -12.00
C ILE A 122 -2.03 -0.99 -10.53
N LEU A 123 -1.67 0.09 -9.83
CA LEU A 123 -1.99 0.28 -8.41
C LEU A 123 -3.49 0.51 -8.19
N ALA A 124 -4.14 1.31 -9.03
CA ALA A 124 -5.58 1.55 -8.97
C ALA A 124 -6.38 0.24 -9.19
N THR A 125 -5.95 -0.61 -10.11
CA THR A 125 -6.57 -1.91 -10.34
C THR A 125 -6.41 -2.85 -9.13
N ALA A 126 -5.22 -2.88 -8.53
CA ALA A 126 -4.99 -3.63 -7.28
C ALA A 126 -5.86 -3.08 -6.13
N GLY A 127 -5.94 -1.75 -5.99
CA GLY A 127 -6.75 -1.09 -4.98
C GLY A 127 -8.23 -1.43 -5.08
N ARG A 128 -8.82 -1.39 -6.28
CA ARG A 128 -10.24 -1.77 -6.50
C ARG A 128 -10.50 -3.21 -6.06
N ARG A 129 -9.63 -4.16 -6.45
CA ARG A 129 -9.74 -5.56 -6.01
C ARG A 129 -9.64 -5.69 -4.48
N THR A 130 -8.72 -4.96 -3.87
CA THR A 130 -8.57 -4.93 -2.41
C THR A 130 -9.82 -4.35 -1.75
N ALA A 131 -10.43 -3.31 -2.32
CA ALA A 131 -11.66 -2.71 -1.80
C ALA A 131 -12.83 -3.70 -1.79
N THR A 132 -12.98 -4.50 -2.84
CA THR A 132 -13.98 -5.59 -2.89
C THR A 132 -13.74 -6.59 -1.75
N ALA A 133 -12.49 -7.00 -1.53
CA ALA A 133 -12.13 -7.92 -0.44
C ALA A 133 -12.33 -7.31 0.96
N CYS A 134 -12.31 -5.98 1.10
CA CYS A 134 -12.48 -5.27 2.37
C CYS A 134 -13.96 -5.02 2.74
N ALA A 135 -14.90 -5.25 1.82
CA ALA A 135 -16.30 -4.92 2.04
C ALA A 135 -16.88 -5.64 3.27
N ALA A 136 -17.62 -4.89 4.11
CA ALA A 136 -18.25 -5.33 5.35
C ALA A 136 -17.29 -5.93 6.41
N ARG A 137 -15.98 -5.69 6.32
CA ARG A 137 -14.95 -6.17 7.28
C ARG A 137 -14.42 -5.03 8.13
N ARG A 138 -13.83 -5.36 9.28
CA ARG A 138 -12.98 -4.46 10.06
C ARG A 138 -11.58 -4.46 9.48
N ILE A 139 -11.11 -3.32 9.00
CA ILE A 139 -9.87 -3.23 8.22
C ILE A 139 -8.85 -2.34 8.93
N VAL A 140 -7.63 -2.83 9.01
CA VAL A 140 -6.43 -2.02 9.25
C VAL A 140 -5.78 -1.73 7.91
N ALA A 141 -5.69 -0.45 7.56
CA ALA A 141 -4.91 0.02 6.41
C ALA A 141 -3.53 0.48 6.91
N ALA A 142 -2.53 -0.37 6.75
CA ALA A 142 -1.16 -0.11 7.18
C ALA A 142 -0.38 0.58 6.07
N GLN A 143 0.20 1.75 6.36
CA GLN A 143 1.02 2.49 5.42
C GLN A 143 2.46 2.65 5.91
N ASP A 144 3.40 2.63 4.98
CA ASP A 144 4.82 2.83 5.26
C ASP A 144 5.59 3.17 3.98
N THR A 145 6.83 3.65 4.13
CA THR A 145 7.71 3.99 3.00
C THR A 145 8.89 3.05 2.94
N THR A 146 9.13 2.46 1.78
CA THR A 146 10.37 1.74 1.51
C THR A 146 11.20 2.47 0.47
N GLU A 147 12.50 2.42 0.64
CA GLU A 147 13.48 2.89 -0.30
C GLU A 147 13.98 1.74 -1.16
N ILE A 148 14.11 1.97 -2.45
CA ILE A 148 14.75 1.08 -3.41
C ILE A 148 16.01 1.78 -3.90
N ASN A 149 17.17 1.23 -3.59
CA ASN A 149 18.43 1.78 -4.02
C ASN A 149 19.27 0.76 -4.81
N PHE A 150 20.08 1.28 -5.71
CA PHE A 150 20.86 0.47 -6.63
C PHE A 150 22.36 0.57 -6.35
N SER A 151 22.76 0.57 -5.07
CA SER A 151 24.17 0.63 -4.65
C SER A 151 25.06 -0.32 -5.44
N GLY A 152 26.12 0.21 -6.05
CA GLY A 152 27.04 -0.55 -6.89
C GLY A 152 26.47 -1.02 -8.24
N ARG A 153 25.20 -0.72 -8.54
CA ARG A 153 24.49 -1.11 -9.77
C ARG A 153 23.78 0.07 -10.44
N ASP A 154 24.19 1.29 -10.15
CA ASP A 154 23.57 2.55 -10.61
C ASP A 154 24.02 2.99 -12.02
N ARG A 155 25.01 2.32 -12.61
CA ARG A 155 25.54 2.65 -13.94
C ARG A 155 24.47 2.57 -15.01
N GLY A 156 24.32 3.66 -15.77
CA GLY A 156 23.37 3.75 -16.89
C GLY A 156 21.92 4.03 -16.49
N ARG A 157 21.57 4.11 -15.20
CA ARG A 157 20.19 4.39 -14.78
C ARG A 157 19.82 5.86 -15.00
N ARG A 158 18.65 6.09 -15.59
CA ARG A 158 18.16 7.40 -16.00
C ARG A 158 16.90 7.79 -15.26
N GLY A 159 16.79 9.07 -14.89
CA GLY A 159 15.58 9.60 -14.24
C GLY A 159 15.44 9.24 -12.76
N LEU A 160 16.46 8.60 -12.15
CA LEU A 160 16.52 8.36 -10.72
C LEU A 160 17.21 9.52 -10.01
N GLY A 161 16.81 9.75 -8.77
CA GLY A 161 17.42 10.73 -7.87
C GLY A 161 18.13 10.09 -6.69
N PRO A 162 18.65 10.91 -5.77
CA PRO A 162 19.35 10.41 -4.58
C PRO A 162 18.40 9.69 -3.64
N ALA A 163 18.82 8.51 -3.18
CA ALA A 163 18.13 7.70 -2.19
C ALA A 163 19.10 7.31 -1.06
N GLY A 164 18.61 6.81 0.06
CA GLY A 164 19.38 6.32 1.17
C GLY A 164 20.38 7.33 1.75
N ASP A 165 21.63 7.11 1.46
CA ASP A 165 22.74 7.98 1.88
C ASP A 165 22.75 9.37 1.18
N GLY A 166 21.75 9.65 0.34
CA GLY A 166 21.65 10.88 -0.44
C GLY A 166 22.58 10.95 -1.65
N LYS A 167 23.29 9.88 -2.00
CA LYS A 167 24.25 9.79 -3.10
C LYS A 167 23.90 8.70 -4.10
N THR A 168 23.42 7.57 -3.60
CA THR A 168 23.08 6.42 -4.43
C THR A 168 21.80 6.69 -5.23
N ALA A 169 21.78 6.33 -6.52
CA ALA A 169 20.59 6.43 -7.35
C ALA A 169 19.51 5.45 -6.89
N GLY A 170 18.28 5.95 -6.74
CA GLY A 170 17.16 5.14 -6.30
C GLY A 170 15.83 5.86 -6.39
N PHE A 171 14.82 5.28 -5.79
CA PHE A 171 13.47 5.82 -5.68
C PHE A 171 12.78 5.34 -4.41
N PHE A 172 11.66 5.95 -4.09
CA PHE A 172 10.86 5.63 -2.91
C PHE A 172 9.50 5.09 -3.33
N CYS A 173 8.98 4.18 -2.53
CA CYS A 173 7.63 3.66 -2.66
C CYS A 173 6.95 3.78 -1.29
N HIS A 174 5.95 4.65 -1.19
CA HIS A 174 5.05 4.74 -0.04
C HIS A 174 3.81 3.95 -0.37
N ALA A 175 3.65 2.81 0.26
CA ALA A 175 2.56 1.89 0.00
C ALA A 175 1.59 1.83 1.19
N MET A 176 0.36 1.44 0.89
CA MET A 176 -0.66 1.09 1.87
C MET A 176 -1.23 -0.28 1.54
N VAL A 177 -1.36 -1.13 2.55
CA VAL A 177 -1.93 -2.48 2.44
C VAL A 177 -3.09 -2.63 3.42
N ALA A 178 -4.12 -3.37 3.02
CA ALA A 178 -5.25 -3.72 3.86
C ALA A 178 -5.02 -5.05 4.55
N VAL A 179 -5.36 -5.10 5.84
CA VAL A 179 -5.30 -6.28 6.70
C VAL A 179 -6.65 -6.46 7.37
N ASP A 180 -7.22 -7.63 7.32
CA ASP A 180 -8.41 -7.99 8.08
C ASP A 180 -8.08 -8.04 9.58
N VAL A 181 -8.92 -7.42 10.41
CA VAL A 181 -8.70 -7.37 11.86
C VAL A 181 -8.99 -8.72 12.53
N ASP A 182 -9.91 -9.50 11.99
CA ASP A 182 -10.41 -10.71 12.64
C ASP A 182 -9.46 -11.90 12.47
N ASP A 183 -8.92 -12.09 11.26
CA ASP A 183 -7.97 -13.18 10.97
C ASP A 183 -6.52 -12.69 10.79
N GLU A 184 -6.28 -11.38 10.92
CA GLU A 184 -4.99 -10.71 10.74
C GLU A 184 -4.33 -10.98 9.37
N ALA A 185 -5.12 -11.40 8.37
CA ALA A 185 -4.64 -11.74 7.04
C ALA A 185 -4.51 -10.51 6.14
N LEU A 186 -3.49 -10.51 5.28
CA LEU A 186 -3.32 -9.51 4.24
C LEU A 186 -4.41 -9.66 3.18
N LEU A 187 -5.17 -8.59 2.91
CA LEU A 187 -6.21 -8.56 1.86
C LEU A 187 -5.68 -8.06 0.51
N GLY A 188 -4.70 -7.18 0.51
CA GLY A 188 -4.07 -6.69 -0.71
C GLY A 188 -3.44 -5.31 -0.59
N VAL A 189 -3.03 -4.76 -1.74
CA VAL A 189 -2.51 -3.40 -1.87
C VAL A 189 -3.67 -2.43 -2.06
N VAL A 190 -3.75 -1.38 -1.25
CA VAL A 190 -4.77 -0.31 -1.34
C VAL A 190 -4.31 0.77 -2.30
N ASP A 191 -3.12 1.32 -2.08
CA ASP A 191 -2.51 2.38 -2.89
C ASP A 191 -1.00 2.35 -2.75
N ALA A 192 -0.29 2.98 -3.68
CA ALA A 192 1.09 3.35 -3.47
C ALA A 192 1.46 4.63 -4.25
N HIS A 193 2.36 5.41 -3.68
CA HIS A 193 3.00 6.54 -4.33
C HIS A 193 4.47 6.23 -4.57
N ILE A 194 4.90 6.26 -5.84
CA ILE A 194 6.28 5.95 -6.25
C ILE A 194 6.89 7.24 -6.79
N TRP A 195 8.04 7.64 -6.24
CA TRP A 195 8.70 8.89 -6.66
C TRP A 195 10.22 8.82 -6.50
N THR A 196 10.90 9.75 -7.12
CA THR A 196 12.32 10.01 -6.93
C THR A 196 12.54 11.43 -6.44
N ARG A 197 13.59 11.65 -5.65
CA ARG A 197 13.98 12.98 -5.18
C ARG A 197 14.76 13.72 -6.24
N SER A 198 14.52 15.03 -6.36
CA SER A 198 15.35 15.89 -7.17
C SER A 198 16.69 16.19 -6.46
N SER A 199 17.77 16.24 -7.22
CA SER A 199 19.06 16.72 -6.74
C SER A 199 19.12 18.26 -6.58
N THR A 200 18.12 18.98 -7.10
CA THR A 200 18.07 20.44 -7.02
C THR A 200 17.75 20.90 -5.60
N PRO A 201 18.50 21.89 -5.04
CA PRO A 201 18.18 22.44 -3.72
C PRO A 201 16.75 22.98 -3.70
N ALA A 202 15.96 22.47 -2.80
CA ALA A 202 14.58 22.89 -2.67
C ALA A 202 14.45 24.15 -1.81
N VAL A 203 13.41 24.95 -2.06
CA VAL A 203 12.96 26.03 -1.17
C VAL A 203 12.96 25.54 0.28
N ALA A 204 13.42 26.38 1.21
CA ALA A 204 13.57 26.02 2.61
C ALA A 204 12.29 25.30 3.14
N ARG A 205 12.46 24.10 3.69
CA ARG A 205 11.39 23.17 4.14
C ARG A 205 10.31 23.87 4.99
N ARG A 206 10.69 24.88 5.78
CA ARG A 206 9.78 25.62 6.66
C ARG A 206 8.78 26.51 5.92
N LYS A 207 9.08 26.92 4.67
CA LYS A 207 8.27 27.85 3.87
C LYS A 207 7.31 27.15 2.91
N ARG A 208 7.37 25.81 2.78
CA ARG A 208 6.49 25.06 1.89
C ARG A 208 5.13 24.82 2.53
N ALA A 209 4.08 24.88 1.72
CA ALA A 209 2.77 24.36 2.10
C ALA A 209 2.89 22.87 2.48
N ILE A 210 1.92 22.33 3.21
CA ILE A 210 1.97 20.91 3.62
C ILE A 210 1.90 20.00 2.40
N GLU A 211 1.16 20.40 1.38
CA GLU A 211 0.94 19.69 0.11
C GLU A 211 2.24 19.56 -0.70
N ASP A 212 3.15 20.53 -0.57
CA ASP A 212 4.46 20.54 -1.24
C ASP A 212 5.54 19.76 -0.46
N LYS A 213 5.20 19.24 0.72
CA LYS A 213 6.13 18.44 1.52
C LYS A 213 6.01 16.97 1.16
N GLU A 214 7.15 16.30 1.13
CA GLU A 214 7.20 14.85 0.94
C GLU A 214 6.35 14.08 1.96
N SER A 215 6.17 14.64 3.18
CA SER A 215 5.31 14.07 4.22
C SER A 215 3.81 14.12 3.88
N PHE A 216 3.37 14.89 2.88
CA PHE A 216 1.97 14.92 2.45
C PHE A 216 1.48 13.58 1.92
N ARG A 217 2.38 12.71 1.45
CA ARG A 217 2.06 11.35 1.00
C ARG A 217 1.23 10.54 2.03
N TRP A 218 1.50 10.75 3.33
CA TRP A 218 0.78 10.08 4.42
C TRP A 218 -0.68 10.53 4.49
N ILE A 219 -0.93 11.83 4.39
CA ILE A 219 -2.27 12.44 4.41
C ILE A 219 -3.04 12.01 3.16
N ARG A 220 -2.40 12.10 1.99
CA ARG A 220 -2.95 11.67 0.71
C ARG A 220 -3.37 10.20 0.75
N ALA A 221 -2.51 9.31 1.22
CA ALA A 221 -2.81 7.87 1.29
C ALA A 221 -3.99 7.58 2.21
N THR A 222 -4.10 8.32 3.34
CA THR A 222 -5.26 8.20 4.25
C THR A 222 -6.56 8.64 3.56
N ALA A 223 -6.54 9.73 2.79
CA ALA A 223 -7.70 10.19 2.03
C ALA A 223 -8.13 9.15 0.97
N VAL A 224 -7.17 8.64 0.19
CA VAL A 224 -7.42 7.58 -0.80
C VAL A 224 -8.02 6.33 -0.14
N ALA A 225 -7.53 5.93 1.03
CA ALA A 225 -8.10 4.80 1.76
C ALA A 225 -9.54 5.05 2.19
N GLY A 226 -9.87 6.25 2.69
CA GLY A 226 -11.23 6.64 3.07
C GLY A 226 -12.19 6.55 1.89
N ASP A 227 -11.79 7.06 0.72
CA ASP A 227 -12.60 7.02 -0.50
C ASP A 227 -12.75 5.58 -1.04
N LEU A 228 -11.66 4.83 -1.11
CA LEU A 228 -11.64 3.51 -1.75
C LEU A 228 -12.25 2.41 -0.88
N LEU A 229 -12.02 2.45 0.44
CA LEU A 229 -12.44 1.43 1.38
C LEU A 229 -13.72 1.80 2.15
N GLY A 230 -14.51 2.74 1.67
CA GLY A 230 -15.76 3.18 2.29
C GLY A 230 -16.81 2.09 2.48
N GLY A 231 -16.68 0.93 1.81
CA GLY A 231 -17.51 -0.25 2.03
C GLY A 231 -17.09 -1.13 3.21
N ALA A 232 -15.99 -0.84 3.88
CA ALA A 232 -15.56 -1.55 5.08
C ALA A 232 -16.49 -1.25 6.26
N ALA A 233 -16.70 -2.23 7.15
CA ALA A 233 -17.48 -2.02 8.37
C ALA A 233 -16.78 -1.06 9.35
N GLN A 234 -15.45 -1.08 9.37
CA GLN A 234 -14.59 -0.14 10.10
C GLN A 234 -13.26 -0.02 9.37
N LEU A 235 -12.76 1.21 9.21
CA LEU A 235 -11.46 1.49 8.61
C LEU A 235 -10.54 2.19 9.61
N ILE A 236 -9.41 1.56 9.91
CA ILE A 236 -8.39 2.08 10.83
C ILE A 236 -7.08 2.23 10.05
N VAL A 237 -6.62 3.46 9.85
CA VAL A 237 -5.34 3.74 9.20
C VAL A 237 -4.23 3.80 10.23
N ILE A 238 -3.17 3.03 10.03
CA ILE A 238 -2.05 2.97 10.95
C ILE A 238 -0.73 3.32 10.27
N GLY A 239 0.18 3.93 11.01
CA GLY A 239 1.52 4.26 10.53
C GLY A 239 2.53 4.38 11.65
N ASP A 240 3.80 4.44 11.25
CA ASP A 240 4.91 4.57 12.15
C ASP A 240 5.14 6.02 12.64
N ARG A 241 6.33 6.33 13.13
CA ARG A 241 6.72 7.65 13.63
C ARG A 241 6.72 8.74 12.56
N GLU A 242 6.89 8.41 11.28
CA GLU A 242 6.82 9.39 10.19
C GLU A 242 5.39 9.87 9.94
N PHE A 243 4.41 9.07 10.34
CA PHE A 243 2.99 9.41 10.28
C PHE A 243 2.54 10.40 11.36
N ASP A 244 3.40 10.72 12.36
CA ASP A 244 3.10 11.70 13.42
C ASP A 244 3.12 13.14 12.88
N ILE A 245 2.09 13.50 12.10
CA ILE A 245 1.91 14.79 11.43
C ILE A 245 0.65 15.45 11.99
N TYR A 246 0.75 16.70 12.49
CA TYR A 246 -0.40 17.40 13.08
C TYR A 246 -1.57 17.51 12.10
N SER A 247 -1.30 17.90 10.85
CA SER A 247 -2.34 18.03 9.82
C SER A 247 -3.03 16.71 9.49
N GLN A 248 -2.40 15.55 9.76
CA GLN A 248 -3.05 14.25 9.64
C GLN A 248 -4.18 14.08 10.66
N PHE A 249 -3.92 14.43 11.91
CA PHE A 249 -4.95 14.39 12.96
C PHE A 249 -6.04 15.43 12.76
N ALA A 250 -5.70 16.57 12.18
CA ALA A 250 -6.62 17.66 11.88
C ALA A 250 -7.55 17.41 10.69
N ARG A 251 -7.17 16.49 9.79
CA ARG A 251 -7.84 16.26 8.48
C ARG A 251 -8.20 14.79 8.28
N VAL A 252 -8.61 14.11 9.36
CA VAL A 252 -9.06 12.72 9.25
C VAL A 252 -10.33 12.66 8.40
N PRO A 253 -10.38 11.84 7.34
CA PRO A 253 -11.60 11.69 6.56
C PRO A 253 -12.73 11.08 7.41
N PRO A 254 -14.01 11.44 7.13
CA PRO A 254 -15.15 10.82 7.79
C PRO A 254 -15.11 9.29 7.66
N GLY A 255 -15.41 8.57 8.75
CA GLY A 255 -15.43 7.11 8.77
C GLY A 255 -14.05 6.45 8.84
N VAL A 256 -12.98 7.23 8.94
CA VAL A 256 -11.60 6.73 9.12
C VAL A 256 -11.15 6.95 10.55
N GLU A 257 -10.60 5.90 11.16
CA GLU A 257 -9.93 5.98 12.46
C GLU A 257 -8.41 5.92 12.28
N LEU A 258 -7.67 6.48 13.22
CA LEU A 258 -6.20 6.52 13.18
C LEU A 258 -5.58 5.83 14.39
N ILE A 259 -4.44 5.15 14.16
CA ILE A 259 -3.48 4.79 15.20
C ILE A 259 -2.09 5.20 14.72
N VAL A 260 -1.47 6.14 15.41
CA VAL A 260 -0.19 6.74 15.02
C VAL A 260 0.83 6.56 16.14
N ARG A 261 2.01 6.02 15.82
CA ARG A 261 3.10 5.99 16.78
C ARG A 261 3.73 7.37 16.92
N VAL A 262 3.74 7.88 18.13
CA VAL A 262 4.25 9.23 18.45
C VAL A 262 5.76 9.31 18.23
N ALA A 263 6.19 10.35 17.52
CA ALA A 263 7.59 10.73 17.35
C ALA A 263 7.92 12.05 18.07
N GLN A 264 6.93 12.96 18.17
CA GLN A 264 7.14 14.32 18.61
C GLN A 264 6.57 14.56 20.00
N ASN A 265 7.37 15.16 20.88
CA ASN A 265 6.90 15.62 22.19
C ASN A 265 6.13 16.94 22.04
N ARG A 266 4.83 16.82 21.74
CA ARG A 266 3.96 17.96 21.43
C ARG A 266 3.52 18.67 22.69
N LYS A 267 3.33 20.02 22.60
CA LYS A 267 2.68 20.80 23.64
C LYS A 267 1.21 20.40 23.75
N LEU A 268 0.69 20.29 24.97
CA LEU A 268 -0.73 20.13 25.24
C LEU A 268 -1.42 21.50 25.28
N ALA A 269 -2.65 21.58 24.77
CA ALA A 269 -3.35 22.87 24.61
C ALA A 269 -3.87 23.42 25.93
N ASN A 270 -4.29 22.55 26.84
CA ASN A 270 -4.97 22.91 28.08
C ASN A 270 -4.10 22.78 29.33
N GLU A 271 -2.82 22.44 29.14
CA GLU A 271 -1.89 22.16 30.23
C GLU A 271 -0.52 22.76 29.92
N ASP A 272 0.20 23.19 30.92
CA ASP A 272 1.61 23.56 30.77
C ASP A 272 2.50 22.30 30.80
N ALA A 273 2.15 21.33 29.93
CA ALA A 273 2.75 20.03 29.86
C ALA A 273 3.00 19.63 28.40
N GLN A 274 3.81 18.60 28.24
CA GLN A 274 4.12 18.00 26.95
C GLN A 274 3.62 16.55 26.91
N LEU A 275 3.35 16.07 25.71
CA LEU A 275 2.76 14.75 25.44
C LEU A 275 3.52 13.59 26.10
N PHE A 276 4.87 13.62 26.12
CA PHE A 276 5.66 12.53 26.71
C PHE A 276 5.58 12.44 28.22
N SER A 277 5.18 13.52 28.90
CA SER A 277 4.94 13.55 30.34
C SER A 277 3.48 13.37 30.71
N ALA A 278 2.55 13.38 29.76
CA ALA A 278 1.12 13.30 30.02
C ALA A 278 0.75 12.07 30.86
N ALA A 279 1.26 10.91 30.50
CA ALA A 279 0.94 9.65 31.17
C ALA A 279 1.70 9.40 32.48
N THR A 280 2.59 10.31 32.92
CA THR A 280 3.46 10.08 34.11
C THR A 280 2.64 9.74 35.36
N ASN A 281 1.59 10.51 35.60
CA ASN A 281 0.75 10.37 36.81
C ASN A 281 -0.57 9.62 36.53
N TRP A 282 -0.77 9.07 35.34
CA TRP A 282 -1.97 8.32 35.06
C TRP A 282 -1.95 6.95 35.74
N ARG A 283 -3.13 6.52 36.17
CA ARG A 283 -3.32 5.15 36.69
C ARG A 283 -3.04 4.14 35.59
N GLU A 284 -2.39 3.07 35.97
CA GLU A 284 -2.31 1.88 35.13
C GLU A 284 -3.69 1.22 35.04
N ILE A 285 -4.13 0.96 33.81
CA ILE A 285 -5.44 0.34 33.57
C ILE A 285 -5.31 -1.18 33.47
N GLY A 286 -4.10 -1.71 33.25
CA GLY A 286 -3.82 -3.14 33.22
C GLY A 286 -2.42 -3.48 32.75
N THR A 287 -2.14 -4.77 32.65
CA THR A 287 -0.90 -5.32 32.11
C THR A 287 -1.20 -6.33 31.01
N MET A 288 -0.33 -6.42 30.01
CA MET A 288 -0.46 -7.39 28.92
C MET A 288 0.91 -7.92 28.48
N ASP A 289 0.92 -9.03 27.77
CA ASP A 289 2.12 -9.60 27.17
C ASP A 289 2.24 -9.17 25.71
N VAL A 290 3.43 -8.73 25.30
CA VAL A 290 3.75 -8.33 23.94
C VAL A 290 4.87 -9.20 23.40
N HIS A 291 4.62 -9.88 22.28
CA HIS A 291 5.68 -10.61 21.58
C HIS A 291 6.65 -9.64 20.89
N VAL A 292 7.93 -9.79 21.16
CA VAL A 292 9.02 -9.00 20.62
C VAL A 292 9.84 -9.88 19.68
N PRO A 293 9.79 -9.64 18.36
CA PRO A 293 10.62 -10.37 17.43
C PRO A 293 12.10 -10.01 17.62
N PRO A 294 13.04 -10.88 17.20
CA PRO A 294 14.45 -10.60 17.27
C PRO A 294 14.81 -9.38 16.39
N HIS A 295 15.59 -8.44 16.91
CA HIS A 295 16.07 -7.27 16.18
C HIS A 295 17.39 -7.53 15.45
N ARG A 296 18.17 -8.54 15.87
CA ARG A 296 19.47 -8.86 15.32
C ARG A 296 19.60 -10.36 15.04
N PRO A 297 20.43 -10.75 14.06
CA PRO A 297 20.77 -12.15 13.86
C PRO A 297 21.36 -12.75 15.15
N GLY A 298 20.81 -13.88 15.60
CA GLY A 298 21.22 -14.55 16.84
C GLY A 298 20.48 -14.13 18.11
N GLU A 299 19.67 -13.08 18.06
CA GLU A 299 18.76 -12.70 19.16
C GLU A 299 17.54 -13.62 19.15
N ALA A 300 17.09 -14.06 20.34
CA ALA A 300 15.87 -14.86 20.48
C ALA A 300 14.65 -13.91 20.55
N ALA A 301 13.54 -14.36 19.95
CA ALA A 301 12.25 -13.72 20.21
C ALA A 301 11.93 -13.83 21.71
N ARG A 302 11.30 -12.83 22.28
CA ARG A 302 10.91 -12.81 23.70
C ARG A 302 9.48 -12.30 23.88
N THR A 303 8.90 -12.62 25.01
CA THR A 303 7.65 -12.00 25.45
C THR A 303 8.00 -10.95 26.51
N ALA A 304 7.53 -9.72 26.29
CA ALA A 304 7.68 -8.61 27.22
C ALA A 304 6.36 -8.37 27.92
N ARG A 305 6.38 -8.30 29.26
CA ARG A 305 5.23 -7.86 30.04
C ARG A 305 5.25 -6.35 30.12
N VAL A 306 4.11 -5.72 29.86
CA VAL A 306 4.00 -4.27 29.76
C VAL A 306 2.84 -3.74 30.61
N HIS A 307 3.04 -2.55 31.21
CA HIS A 307 1.94 -1.75 31.75
C HIS A 307 1.24 -1.00 30.64
N VAL A 308 -0.05 -0.82 30.76
CA VAL A 308 -0.88 -0.01 29.85
C VAL A 308 -1.50 1.15 30.61
N LYS A 309 -1.38 2.34 30.06
CA LYS A 309 -2.05 3.57 30.53
C LYS A 309 -2.79 4.18 29.34
N ALA A 310 -3.95 4.79 29.59
CA ALA A 310 -4.68 5.53 28.58
C ALA A 310 -5.26 6.82 29.15
N GLY A 311 -5.38 7.83 28.31
CA GLY A 311 -5.97 9.11 28.70
C GLY A 311 -6.23 10.01 27.50
N ARG A 312 -7.21 10.91 27.64
CA ARG A 312 -7.47 11.94 26.62
C ARG A 312 -6.41 13.04 26.70
N VAL A 313 -5.90 13.45 25.54
CA VAL A 313 -4.93 14.53 25.39
C VAL A 313 -5.41 15.51 24.32
N CYS A 314 -5.22 16.80 24.57
CA CYS A 314 -5.52 17.85 23.61
C CYS A 314 -4.19 18.43 23.10
N ILE A 315 -3.74 18.00 21.92
CA ILE A 315 -2.47 18.44 21.33
C ILE A 315 -2.63 19.82 20.70
N ALA A 316 -1.71 20.74 20.99
CA ALA A 316 -1.70 22.08 20.42
C ALA A 316 -1.12 22.07 18.99
N LYS A 317 -1.66 22.94 18.14
CA LYS A 317 -1.11 23.19 16.80
C LYS A 317 0.32 23.70 16.91
N PRO A 318 1.29 23.05 16.23
CA PRO A 318 2.67 23.52 16.25
C PRO A 318 2.82 24.83 15.46
N LEU A 319 3.76 25.68 15.87
CA LEU A 319 4.08 26.94 15.20
C LEU A 319 4.57 26.74 13.76
N HIS A 320 5.15 25.57 13.48
CA HIS A 320 5.68 25.22 12.18
C HIS A 320 5.26 23.81 11.78
N GLY A 321 4.98 23.59 10.51
CA GLY A 321 4.72 22.25 9.99
C GLY A 321 3.24 21.86 9.87
N ALA A 322 2.33 22.61 10.49
CA ALA A 322 0.89 22.50 10.29
C ALA A 322 0.43 23.53 9.24
N ASP A 323 -0.71 23.28 8.63
CA ASP A 323 -1.37 24.24 7.73
C ASP A 323 -2.05 25.36 8.55
N ARG A 324 -2.21 26.52 7.92
CA ARG A 324 -2.93 27.65 8.56
C ARG A 324 -4.39 27.33 8.82
N ALA A 325 -5.02 26.55 7.93
CA ALA A 325 -6.41 26.15 8.03
C ALA A 325 -6.65 25.04 9.08
N ASP A 326 -5.61 24.35 9.53
CA ASP A 326 -5.78 23.33 10.57
C ASP A 326 -6.27 23.98 11.90
N PRO A 327 -7.11 23.29 12.69
CA PRO A 327 -7.63 23.80 13.96
C PRO A 327 -6.49 24.10 14.96
N PRO A 328 -6.73 24.96 15.98
CA PRO A 328 -5.70 25.33 16.95
C PRO A 328 -5.28 24.17 17.86
N ASN A 329 -6.12 23.18 18.01
CA ASN A 329 -5.85 21.96 18.78
C ASN A 329 -6.66 20.78 18.24
N VAL A 330 -6.25 19.56 18.61
CA VAL A 330 -6.94 18.30 18.29
C VAL A 330 -6.96 17.43 19.54
N THR A 331 -8.14 16.90 19.89
CA THR A 331 -8.30 15.96 21.01
C THR A 331 -8.21 14.53 20.50
N LEU A 332 -7.35 13.74 21.13
CA LEU A 332 -7.06 12.35 20.80
C LEU A 332 -6.99 11.52 22.09
N THR A 333 -6.95 10.21 21.96
CA THR A 333 -6.56 9.33 23.06
C THR A 333 -5.09 8.97 22.92
N LEU A 334 -4.32 9.09 23.99
CA LEU A 334 -2.96 8.54 24.11
C LEU A 334 -3.05 7.19 24.84
N VAL A 335 -2.57 6.14 24.20
CA VAL A 335 -2.29 4.84 24.83
C VAL A 335 -0.77 4.72 24.99
N GLU A 336 -0.31 4.64 26.25
CA GLU A 336 1.11 4.43 26.56
C GLU A 336 1.32 3.01 27.06
N VAL A 337 2.32 2.35 26.49
CA VAL A 337 2.73 0.97 26.81
C VAL A 337 4.19 1.00 27.21
N CYS A 338 4.50 0.56 28.44
CA CYS A 338 5.85 0.52 28.98
C CYS A 338 6.19 -0.86 29.51
N GLU A 339 7.37 -1.37 29.13
CA GLU A 339 7.86 -2.69 29.57
C GLU A 339 8.22 -2.68 31.07
N ILE A 340 7.78 -3.75 31.75
CA ILE A 340 8.09 -4.04 33.15
C ILE A 340 9.36 -4.89 33.18
N ASP A 341 10.34 -4.49 33.98
CA ASP A 341 11.58 -5.23 34.22
C ASP A 341 12.28 -5.72 32.94
N PRO A 342 12.69 -4.82 32.03
CA PRO A 342 13.35 -5.21 30.81
C PRO A 342 14.65 -5.99 31.09
N PRO A 343 15.02 -6.99 30.28
CA PRO A 343 16.27 -7.73 30.45
C PRO A 343 17.49 -6.80 30.49
N LYS A 344 18.50 -7.15 31.30
CA LYS A 344 19.74 -6.37 31.40
C LYS A 344 20.36 -6.14 30.00
N GLY A 345 20.67 -4.87 29.71
CA GLY A 345 21.25 -4.47 28.42
C GLY A 345 20.25 -4.28 27.26
N CYS A 346 18.97 -4.60 27.47
CA CYS A 346 17.93 -4.30 26.50
C CYS A 346 17.31 -2.93 26.78
N LYS A 347 17.01 -2.17 25.73
CA LYS A 347 16.18 -0.97 25.89
C LYS A 347 14.73 -1.40 26.15
N PRO A 348 14.05 -0.80 27.15
CA PRO A 348 12.65 -1.11 27.41
C PRO A 348 11.78 -0.76 26.20
N ILE A 349 10.73 -1.53 26.00
CA ILE A 349 9.66 -1.17 25.06
C ILE A 349 8.91 0.02 25.65
N VAL A 350 8.85 1.11 24.87
CA VAL A 350 7.99 2.24 25.16
C VAL A 350 7.26 2.57 23.87
N TRP A 351 5.94 2.34 23.87
CA TRP A 351 5.08 2.75 22.77
C TRP A 351 4.14 3.84 23.28
N ARG A 352 4.06 4.93 22.51
CA ARG A 352 3.06 5.97 22.67
C ARG A 352 2.27 5.99 21.38
N LEU A 353 0.99 5.67 21.47
CA LEU A 353 0.06 5.59 20.35
C LEU A 353 -1.01 6.66 20.51
N LEU A 354 -1.07 7.60 19.58
CA LEU A 354 -2.21 8.51 19.45
C LEU A 354 -3.27 7.89 18.57
N THR A 355 -4.51 7.91 19.04
CA THR A 355 -5.63 7.32 18.30
C THR A 355 -6.88 8.18 18.38
N THR A 356 -7.71 8.09 17.34
CA THR A 356 -9.08 8.61 17.31
C THR A 356 -10.10 7.61 17.85
N LEU A 357 -9.70 6.33 17.99
CA LEU A 357 -10.57 5.28 18.54
C LEU A 357 -10.99 5.61 19.97
N PRO A 358 -12.24 5.31 20.37
CA PRO A 358 -12.70 5.44 21.73
C PRO A 358 -11.96 4.42 22.62
N VAL A 359 -11.41 4.89 23.72
CA VAL A 359 -10.77 4.09 24.78
C VAL A 359 -11.23 4.60 26.13
N CYS A 360 -11.03 5.91 26.38
CA CYS A 360 -11.43 6.51 27.64
C CYS A 360 -12.95 6.69 27.72
N GLY A 361 -13.54 6.16 28.80
CA GLY A 361 -15.00 6.17 29.00
C GLY A 361 -15.71 4.93 28.45
N GLU A 362 -14.99 4.00 27.84
CA GLU A 362 -15.52 2.69 27.49
C GLU A 362 -15.77 1.86 28.76
N PRO A 363 -16.74 0.94 28.75
CA PRO A 363 -17.03 0.06 29.90
C PRO A 363 -15.81 -0.77 30.34
N ASP A 364 -14.96 -1.16 29.40
CA ASP A 364 -13.67 -1.81 29.63
C ASP A 364 -12.56 -1.04 28.89
N GLU A 365 -12.03 -0.01 29.53
CA GLU A 365 -10.95 0.81 28.99
C GLU A 365 -9.68 0.00 28.70
N PHE A 366 -9.44 -1.06 29.49
CA PHE A 366 -8.27 -1.90 29.28
C PHE A 366 -8.40 -2.75 28.02
N ALA A 367 -9.55 -3.39 27.79
CA ALA A 367 -9.79 -4.14 26.58
C ALA A 367 -9.71 -3.24 25.32
N ALA A 368 -10.27 -2.02 25.39
CA ALA A 368 -10.16 -1.05 24.30
C ALA A 368 -8.72 -0.63 24.03
N ALA A 369 -7.91 -0.38 25.06
CA ALA A 369 -6.49 -0.07 24.92
C ALA A 369 -5.68 -1.26 24.38
N GLN A 370 -6.00 -2.49 24.81
CA GLN A 370 -5.39 -3.72 24.25
C GLN A 370 -5.69 -3.85 22.76
N ASP A 371 -6.92 -3.55 22.32
CA ASP A 371 -7.27 -3.59 20.89
C ASP A 371 -6.44 -2.58 20.09
N VAL A 372 -6.26 -1.34 20.58
CA VAL A 372 -5.36 -0.34 19.95
C VAL A 372 -3.94 -0.89 19.78
N VAL A 373 -3.40 -1.55 20.82
CA VAL A 373 -2.05 -2.14 20.76
C VAL A 373 -1.98 -3.31 19.78
N ARG A 374 -3.00 -4.19 19.78
CA ARG A 374 -3.12 -5.31 18.85
C ARG A 374 -3.19 -4.84 17.41
N LEU A 375 -4.06 -3.86 17.14
CA LEU A 375 -4.22 -3.27 15.81
C LEU A 375 -2.92 -2.62 15.31
N TYR A 376 -2.23 -1.86 16.16
CA TYR A 376 -0.95 -1.26 15.78
C TYR A 376 0.10 -2.30 15.37
N ARG A 377 0.11 -3.47 15.99
CA ARG A 377 1.05 -4.55 15.62
C ARG A 377 0.83 -5.07 14.20
N LEU A 378 -0.38 -4.95 13.65
CA LEU A 378 -0.66 -5.33 12.26
C LEU A 378 0.11 -4.48 11.24
N ARG A 379 0.66 -3.33 11.65
CA ARG A 379 1.59 -2.55 10.81
C ARG A 379 2.74 -3.39 10.26
N TRP A 380 3.18 -4.42 11.00
CA TRP A 380 4.26 -5.28 10.56
C TRP A 380 3.97 -6.01 9.22
N ARG A 381 2.71 -6.12 8.82
CA ARG A 381 2.32 -6.76 7.55
C ARG A 381 2.91 -6.06 6.34
N ILE A 382 2.98 -4.74 6.34
CA ILE A 382 3.58 -4.00 5.22
C ILE A 382 5.09 -4.23 5.11
N GLU A 383 5.79 -4.40 6.24
CA GLU A 383 7.22 -4.73 6.23
C GLU A 383 7.49 -6.13 5.65
N GLN A 384 6.58 -7.09 5.86
CA GLN A 384 6.65 -8.41 5.23
C GLN A 384 6.49 -8.31 3.70
N VAL A 385 5.55 -7.47 3.23
CA VAL A 385 5.36 -7.19 1.80
C VAL A 385 6.61 -6.55 1.20
N PHE A 386 7.20 -5.55 1.86
CA PHE A 386 8.43 -4.91 1.40
C PHE A 386 9.62 -5.88 1.37
N ARG A 387 9.72 -6.76 2.35
CA ARG A 387 10.75 -7.81 2.36
C ARG A 387 10.58 -8.79 1.21
N ALA A 388 9.33 -9.24 0.92
CA ALA A 388 9.03 -10.10 -0.20
C ALA A 388 9.29 -9.41 -1.56
N MET A 389 9.08 -8.11 -1.66
CA MET A 389 9.40 -7.31 -2.85
C MET A 389 10.92 -7.16 -3.07
N LYS A 390 11.70 -7.04 -2.00
CA LYS A 390 13.14 -6.75 -2.02
C LYS A 390 13.99 -8.00 -1.83
N SER A 391 14.47 -8.25 -0.61
CA SER A 391 15.56 -9.19 -0.32
C SER A 391 15.15 -10.66 -0.31
N ASP A 392 13.98 -10.98 0.24
CA ASP A 392 13.56 -12.36 0.47
C ASP A 392 12.66 -12.93 -0.63
N GLY A 393 12.38 -12.14 -1.68
CA GLY A 393 11.45 -12.49 -2.73
C GLY A 393 11.91 -12.12 -4.13
N LEU A 394 11.32 -11.06 -4.65
CA LEU A 394 11.45 -10.64 -6.05
C LEU A 394 12.77 -9.91 -6.37
N ARG A 395 13.51 -9.46 -5.37
CA ARG A 395 14.82 -8.81 -5.51
C ARG A 395 14.80 -7.60 -6.46
N LEU A 396 13.88 -6.67 -6.23
CA LEU A 396 13.67 -5.51 -7.10
C LEU A 396 14.98 -4.72 -7.36
N GLU A 397 15.88 -4.67 -6.41
CA GLU A 397 17.16 -3.98 -6.52
C GLU A 397 18.18 -4.69 -7.44
N GLU A 398 17.86 -5.93 -7.88
CA GLU A 398 18.69 -6.71 -8.83
C GLU A 398 18.26 -6.57 -10.29
N THR A 399 17.13 -5.90 -10.56
CA THR A 399 16.66 -5.70 -11.94
C THR A 399 17.67 -4.92 -12.78
N GLN A 400 17.72 -5.22 -14.08
CA GLN A 400 18.59 -4.56 -15.04
C GLN A 400 17.88 -3.42 -15.80
N VAL A 401 16.64 -3.10 -15.43
CA VAL A 401 15.89 -1.99 -16.04
C VAL A 401 16.52 -0.67 -15.63
N GLU A 402 16.84 0.19 -16.61
CA GLU A 402 17.62 1.42 -16.41
C GLU A 402 16.73 2.68 -16.28
N ASP A 403 15.57 2.68 -16.91
CA ASP A 403 14.70 3.87 -16.99
C ASP A 403 13.73 3.93 -15.80
N ALA A 404 13.65 5.10 -15.13
CA ALA A 404 12.83 5.28 -13.94
C ALA A 404 11.34 5.01 -14.18
N ALA A 405 10.77 5.44 -15.32
CA ALA A 405 9.35 5.21 -15.61
C ALA A 405 9.04 3.71 -15.76
N ARG A 406 9.95 2.95 -16.36
CA ARG A 406 9.83 1.48 -16.46
C ARG A 406 10.04 0.81 -15.10
N LEU A 407 10.98 1.33 -14.28
CA LEU A 407 11.21 0.85 -12.92
C LEU A 407 9.99 1.04 -12.02
N PHE A 408 9.29 2.17 -12.15
CA PHE A 408 8.06 2.43 -11.37
C PHE A 408 6.96 1.43 -11.72
N LYS A 409 6.76 1.11 -12.99
CA LYS A 409 5.83 0.06 -13.43
C LYS A 409 6.21 -1.31 -12.88
N LEU A 410 7.50 -1.64 -12.97
CA LEU A 410 8.01 -2.91 -12.44
C LEU A 410 7.90 -2.98 -10.91
N ALA A 411 8.10 -1.87 -10.20
CA ALA A 411 7.91 -1.79 -8.75
C ALA A 411 6.44 -1.97 -8.35
N ALA A 412 5.49 -1.38 -9.09
CA ALA A 412 4.07 -1.58 -8.87
C ALA A 412 3.67 -3.05 -9.08
N ILE A 413 4.13 -3.68 -10.16
CA ILE A 413 3.95 -5.13 -10.40
C ILE A 413 4.54 -5.95 -9.25
N ALA A 414 5.77 -5.62 -8.82
CA ALA A 414 6.45 -6.32 -7.73
C ALA A 414 5.72 -6.19 -6.39
N LEU A 415 5.15 -5.02 -6.10
CA LEU A 415 4.39 -4.79 -4.88
C LEU A 415 3.13 -5.67 -4.83
N VAL A 416 2.37 -5.73 -5.93
CA VAL A 416 1.17 -6.57 -6.03
C VAL A 416 1.52 -8.06 -5.97
N ALA A 417 2.59 -8.49 -6.64
CA ALA A 417 3.06 -9.88 -6.62
C ALA A 417 3.57 -10.30 -5.22
N ALA A 418 4.25 -9.39 -4.51
CA ALA A 418 4.67 -9.62 -3.13
C ALA A 418 3.46 -9.78 -2.20
N ALA A 419 2.44 -8.93 -2.36
CA ALA A 419 1.21 -9.03 -1.58
C ALA A 419 0.51 -10.38 -1.81
N ARG A 420 0.37 -10.84 -3.07
CA ARG A 420 -0.19 -12.17 -3.39
C ARG A 420 0.57 -13.30 -2.67
N THR A 421 1.91 -13.23 -2.68
CA THR A 421 2.73 -14.25 -2.00
C THR A 421 2.45 -14.29 -0.49
N ILE A 422 2.31 -13.13 0.15
CA ILE A 422 1.98 -13.04 1.58
C ILE A 422 0.55 -13.51 1.86
N GLN A 423 -0.42 -13.21 1.00
CA GLN A 423 -1.79 -13.72 1.11
C GLN A 423 -1.83 -15.26 1.17
N LEU A 424 -1.05 -15.94 0.31
CA LEU A 424 -0.92 -17.40 0.34
C LEU A 424 -0.26 -17.90 1.63
N VAL A 425 0.75 -17.18 2.13
CA VAL A 425 1.42 -17.53 3.40
C VAL A 425 0.47 -17.38 4.58
N ASP A 426 -0.32 -16.33 4.63
CA ASP A 426 -1.29 -16.09 5.70
C ASP A 426 -2.40 -17.13 5.72
N ALA A 427 -2.89 -17.50 4.54
CA ALA A 427 -3.97 -18.49 4.39
C ALA A 427 -3.59 -19.94 4.76
N ARG A 428 -2.29 -20.24 4.89
CA ARG A 428 -1.83 -21.60 5.23
C ARG A 428 -2.33 -22.11 6.59
N ASP A 429 -2.64 -21.18 7.49
CA ASP A 429 -3.04 -21.49 8.86
C ASP A 429 -4.59 -21.59 9.00
N GLY A 430 -5.33 -21.46 7.89
CA GLY A 430 -6.79 -21.54 7.83
C GLY A 430 -7.45 -20.25 7.36
N GLY A 431 -8.78 -20.18 7.52
CA GLY A 431 -9.60 -19.03 7.17
C GLY A 431 -10.67 -19.37 6.11
N SER A 432 -11.66 -18.48 6.01
CA SER A 432 -12.83 -18.66 5.12
C SER A 432 -12.75 -17.87 3.81
N ARG A 433 -11.63 -17.17 3.56
CA ARG A 433 -11.44 -16.36 2.34
C ARG A 433 -11.54 -17.23 1.09
N PRO A 434 -12.18 -16.76 0.01
CA PRO A 434 -12.28 -17.52 -1.22
C PRO A 434 -10.94 -17.54 -1.97
N ALA A 435 -10.67 -18.61 -2.71
CA ALA A 435 -9.48 -18.75 -3.55
C ALA A 435 -9.43 -17.68 -4.66
N THR A 436 -10.59 -17.16 -5.07
CA THR A 436 -10.72 -16.09 -6.07
C THR A 436 -10.08 -14.76 -5.65
N ASP A 437 -9.74 -14.57 -4.37
CA ASP A 437 -8.97 -13.41 -3.92
C ASP A 437 -7.57 -13.32 -4.58
N VAL A 438 -7.01 -14.47 -5.03
CA VAL A 438 -5.65 -14.55 -5.58
C VAL A 438 -5.54 -15.32 -6.89
N ALA A 439 -6.55 -16.11 -7.28
CA ALA A 439 -6.54 -17.01 -8.42
C ALA A 439 -7.79 -16.82 -9.30
N ASP A 440 -7.67 -17.09 -10.59
CA ASP A 440 -8.81 -17.19 -11.48
C ASP A 440 -9.46 -18.59 -11.44
N GLU A 441 -10.60 -18.76 -12.08
CA GLU A 441 -11.37 -20.00 -12.12
C GLU A 441 -10.63 -21.15 -12.81
N ASP A 442 -9.82 -20.86 -13.82
CA ASP A 442 -9.04 -21.88 -14.55
C ASP A 442 -7.99 -22.49 -13.62
N LEU A 443 -7.30 -21.67 -12.85
CA LEU A 443 -6.30 -22.13 -11.89
C LEU A 443 -6.97 -22.87 -10.71
N ILE A 444 -8.13 -22.40 -10.22
CA ILE A 444 -8.90 -23.07 -9.17
C ILE A 444 -9.38 -24.43 -9.67
N THR A 445 -9.89 -24.51 -10.89
CA THR A 445 -10.33 -25.78 -11.52
C THR A 445 -9.18 -26.78 -11.66
N ALA A 446 -8.01 -26.30 -12.08
CA ALA A 446 -6.81 -27.13 -12.15
C ALA A 446 -6.39 -27.61 -10.74
N ALA A 447 -6.48 -26.75 -9.73
CA ALA A 447 -6.18 -27.11 -8.35
C ALA A 447 -7.16 -28.15 -7.80
N GLU A 448 -8.44 -28.11 -8.16
CA GLU A 448 -9.44 -29.14 -7.82
C GLU A 448 -9.06 -30.51 -8.41
N ALA A 449 -8.60 -30.54 -9.65
CA ALA A 449 -8.19 -31.79 -10.30
C ALA A 449 -6.89 -32.37 -9.70
N ILE A 450 -5.95 -31.52 -9.32
CA ILE A 450 -4.63 -31.92 -8.82
C ILE A 450 -4.64 -32.22 -7.31
N GLY A 451 -5.43 -31.48 -6.54
CA GLY A 451 -5.45 -31.53 -5.08
C GLY A 451 -5.48 -32.94 -4.49
N PRO A 452 -6.40 -33.83 -4.90
CA PRO A 452 -6.49 -35.21 -4.39
C PRO A 452 -5.20 -36.01 -4.60
N THR A 453 -4.44 -35.74 -5.67
CA THR A 453 -3.19 -36.46 -5.97
C THR A 453 -2.02 -36.08 -5.05
N LEU A 454 -2.13 -34.94 -4.37
CA LEU A 454 -1.11 -34.42 -3.46
C LEU A 454 -1.30 -34.91 -2.02
N GLU A 455 -2.43 -35.53 -1.73
CA GLU A 455 -2.71 -36.07 -0.41
C GLU A 455 -1.91 -37.35 -0.15
N GLY A 456 -1.46 -37.50 1.08
CA GLY A 456 -0.80 -38.70 1.54
C GLY A 456 -1.71 -39.57 2.46
N ASN A 457 -1.12 -40.60 3.07
CA ASN A 457 -1.86 -41.58 3.86
C ASN A 457 -2.14 -41.10 5.30
N THR A 458 -1.46 -40.07 5.80
CA THR A 458 -1.64 -39.61 7.19
C THR A 458 -2.60 -38.44 7.27
N ALA A 459 -3.27 -38.29 8.42
CA ALA A 459 -4.17 -37.13 8.65
C ALA A 459 -3.52 -35.78 8.42
N ARG A 460 -2.22 -35.63 8.73
CA ARG A 460 -1.45 -34.38 8.48
C ARG A 460 -1.25 -34.08 7.00
N GLN A 461 -1.34 -35.10 6.16
CA GLN A 461 -1.14 -34.96 4.70
C GLN A 461 -2.48 -34.85 3.95
N LYS A 462 -3.59 -34.69 4.65
CA LYS A 462 -4.90 -34.42 4.06
C LYS A 462 -5.17 -32.92 4.03
N ASN A 463 -5.83 -32.45 2.96
CA ASN A 463 -6.33 -31.10 2.91
C ASN A 463 -7.68 -31.03 3.64
N THR A 464 -7.66 -30.50 4.84
CA THR A 464 -8.86 -30.39 5.69
C THR A 464 -9.57 -29.05 5.55
N HIS A 465 -9.05 -28.15 4.73
CA HIS A 465 -9.66 -26.83 4.51
C HIS A 465 -10.87 -26.95 3.58
N PRO A 466 -11.87 -26.05 3.72
CA PRO A 466 -13.03 -26.04 2.85
C PRO A 466 -12.60 -25.91 1.37
N PRO A 467 -13.13 -26.74 0.47
CA PRO A 467 -12.84 -26.64 -0.97
C PRO A 467 -13.04 -25.20 -1.48
N ARG A 468 -12.19 -24.76 -2.41
CA ARG A 468 -12.21 -23.41 -3.01
C ARG A 468 -11.96 -22.26 -2.03
N SER A 469 -11.63 -22.55 -0.76
CA SER A 469 -11.11 -21.53 0.14
C SER A 469 -9.66 -21.20 -0.21
N LEU A 470 -9.20 -20.01 0.14
CA LEU A 470 -7.79 -19.62 -0.04
C LEU A 470 -6.85 -20.53 0.78
N ALA A 471 -7.30 -20.99 1.95
CA ALA A 471 -6.57 -21.94 2.77
C ALA A 471 -6.38 -23.29 2.07
N TRP A 472 -7.45 -23.79 1.42
CA TRP A 472 -7.40 -25.02 0.60
C TRP A 472 -6.41 -24.86 -0.58
N LEU A 473 -6.47 -23.73 -1.30
CA LEU A 473 -5.54 -23.44 -2.39
C LEU A 473 -4.11 -23.30 -1.88
N SER A 474 -3.91 -22.60 -0.76
CA SER A 474 -2.60 -22.44 -0.12
C SER A 474 -1.96 -23.78 0.25
N TRP A 475 -2.75 -24.74 0.76
CA TRP A 475 -2.28 -26.09 1.05
C TRP A 475 -1.79 -26.79 -0.24
N ILE A 476 -2.56 -26.74 -1.33
CA ILE A 476 -2.19 -27.33 -2.62
C ILE A 476 -0.90 -26.70 -3.15
N VAL A 477 -0.83 -25.37 -3.14
CA VAL A 477 0.37 -24.62 -3.54
C VAL A 477 1.57 -25.03 -2.67
N ALA A 478 1.41 -25.13 -1.36
CA ALA A 478 2.48 -25.56 -0.47
C ALA A 478 2.98 -26.97 -0.78
N ARG A 479 2.08 -27.90 -1.04
CA ARG A 479 2.42 -29.29 -1.43
C ARG A 479 3.20 -29.34 -2.74
N LEU A 480 2.72 -28.65 -3.75
CA LEU A 480 3.44 -28.49 -5.04
C LEU A 480 4.80 -27.83 -4.83
N GLY A 481 4.94 -26.92 -3.87
CA GLY A 481 6.19 -26.29 -3.48
C GLY A 481 7.19 -27.19 -2.74
N GLY A 482 6.81 -28.46 -2.47
CA GLY A 482 7.65 -29.46 -1.80
C GLY A 482 7.48 -29.51 -0.27
N TRP A 483 6.44 -28.86 0.28
CA TRP A 483 6.13 -29.01 1.70
C TRP A 483 5.57 -30.40 1.99
N ASN A 484 6.12 -31.06 3.00
CA ASN A 484 5.78 -32.44 3.34
C ASN A 484 4.78 -32.59 4.51
N CYS A 485 4.25 -31.47 5.04
CA CYS A 485 3.31 -31.40 6.15
C CYS A 485 3.87 -31.71 7.56
N TYR A 486 5.15 -32.03 7.70
CA TYR A 486 5.74 -32.48 8.98
C TYR A 486 6.69 -31.48 9.63
N TYR A 487 7.34 -30.65 8.85
CA TYR A 487 8.32 -29.67 9.33
C TYR A 487 7.74 -28.27 9.38
N LYS A 488 8.61 -27.26 9.37
CA LYS A 488 8.23 -25.85 9.45
C LYS A 488 7.07 -25.52 8.50
N PRO A 489 6.16 -24.66 8.92
CA PRO A 489 5.10 -24.16 8.03
C PRO A 489 5.67 -23.61 6.73
N PRO A 490 4.98 -23.76 5.59
CA PRO A 490 5.47 -23.28 4.30
C PRO A 490 5.58 -21.77 4.31
N GLY A 491 6.76 -21.26 3.90
CA GLY A 491 7.04 -19.83 3.81
C GLY A 491 6.96 -19.33 2.36
N PRO A 492 7.30 -18.04 2.12
CA PRO A 492 7.18 -17.40 0.81
C PRO A 492 7.87 -18.15 -0.33
N LYS A 493 9.05 -18.74 -0.09
CA LYS A 493 9.77 -19.52 -1.11
C LYS A 493 9.00 -20.77 -1.55
N THR A 494 8.43 -21.50 -0.59
CA THR A 494 7.63 -22.70 -0.84
C THR A 494 6.35 -22.33 -1.59
N MET A 495 5.64 -21.30 -1.15
CA MET A 495 4.41 -20.83 -1.81
C MET A 495 4.67 -20.43 -3.26
N ARG A 496 5.73 -19.66 -3.50
CA ARG A 496 6.10 -19.26 -4.84
C ARG A 496 6.43 -20.47 -5.74
N ALA A 497 7.28 -21.38 -5.27
CA ALA A 497 7.64 -22.58 -6.04
C ALA A 497 6.43 -23.44 -6.36
N GLY A 498 5.48 -23.56 -5.45
CA GLY A 498 4.24 -24.26 -5.66
C GLY A 498 3.29 -23.57 -6.62
N TRP A 499 3.18 -22.25 -6.51
CA TRP A 499 2.39 -21.45 -7.46
C TRP A 499 2.87 -21.64 -8.91
N THR A 500 4.18 -21.52 -9.14
CA THR A 500 4.79 -21.77 -10.47
C THR A 500 4.36 -23.12 -11.06
N ARG A 501 4.37 -24.16 -10.24
CA ARG A 501 3.99 -25.51 -10.70
C ARG A 501 2.51 -25.61 -10.97
N LEU A 502 1.67 -25.01 -10.10
CA LEU A 502 0.22 -25.00 -10.29
C LEU A 502 -0.17 -24.25 -11.57
N ALA A 503 0.40 -23.09 -11.81
CA ALA A 503 0.15 -22.31 -13.02
C ALA A 503 0.53 -23.10 -14.30
N ALA A 504 1.71 -23.72 -14.34
CA ALA A 504 2.12 -24.55 -15.47
C ALA A 504 1.20 -25.77 -15.70
N MET A 505 0.67 -26.37 -14.62
CA MET A 505 -0.30 -27.47 -14.71
C MET A 505 -1.67 -26.97 -15.18
N ALA A 506 -2.10 -25.78 -14.77
CA ALA A 506 -3.35 -25.15 -15.21
C ALA A 506 -3.30 -24.84 -16.72
N ASP A 507 -2.19 -24.31 -17.23
CA ASP A 507 -1.99 -24.10 -18.68
C ASP A 507 -2.12 -25.41 -19.46
N GLY A 508 -1.48 -26.49 -18.98
CA GLY A 508 -1.57 -27.80 -19.59
C GLY A 508 -2.98 -28.40 -19.55
N TYR A 509 -3.70 -28.21 -18.46
CA TYR A 509 -5.08 -28.68 -18.28
C TYR A 509 -6.04 -27.95 -19.23
N THR A 510 -5.90 -26.64 -19.38
CA THR A 510 -6.70 -25.82 -20.31
C THR A 510 -6.45 -26.22 -21.76
N LEU A 511 -5.17 -26.45 -22.14
CA LEU A 511 -4.83 -26.95 -23.48
C LEU A 511 -5.42 -28.33 -23.77
N ALA A 512 -5.41 -29.23 -22.79
CA ALA A 512 -5.99 -30.58 -22.93
C ALA A 512 -7.52 -30.52 -23.13
N LYS A 513 -8.23 -29.65 -22.40
CA LYS A 513 -9.68 -29.44 -22.57
C LYS A 513 -10.04 -28.89 -23.96
N VAL A 514 -9.29 -27.92 -24.46
CA VAL A 514 -9.50 -27.36 -25.81
C VAL A 514 -9.37 -28.46 -26.86
N ASN A 515 -8.38 -29.33 -26.75
CA ASN A 515 -8.15 -30.44 -27.71
C ASN A 515 -9.17 -31.59 -27.60
N GLN A 516 -9.88 -31.73 -26.49
CA GLN A 516 -10.95 -32.73 -26.35
C GLN A 516 -12.30 -32.25 -26.90
N ASN A 517 -12.45 -30.95 -27.14
CA ASN A 517 -13.65 -30.34 -27.72
C ASN A 517 -13.53 -30.06 -29.22
N VAL A 518 -12.45 -30.49 -29.85
CA VAL A 518 -12.22 -30.50 -31.30
C VAL A 518 -12.27 -31.93 -31.81
#